data_18cbd5c4ee1740b0ab4355805cddbb70
#
_entry.id   18cbd5c4ee1740b0ab4355805cddbb70
#
_cell.length_a   1.000
_cell.length_b   1.000
_cell.length_c   1.000
_cell.angle_alpha   90.00
_cell.angle_beta   90.00
_cell.angle_gamma   90.00
#
_symmetry.space_group_name_H-M   'P 1'
#
loop_
_entity.id
_entity.type
_entity.pdbx_description
1 polymer ?
#
loop_
_entity_poly.entity_id
_entity_poly.type
_entity_poly.pdbx_seq_one_letter_code
_entity_poly.pdbx_strand_id
1 'polypeptide(L)'
;MSWKRRAEGAYHHGNLREALIQAARELIKEKGPAGFTFADAARSAGVSAAAPYRHFRDREALLADVAREGFQRFEAMLSTGWAVGKPDPLTAFNNVGRAYLAFARAEPAYYAAMFESGLPPDLNADLRAAADRAFGVLRTAADSLVAMLPAAKRPPALMMSLHVWSMAHGIASLFGRGDAGRRTLPMTAEELLESVMLIYLQGLGFPQKA
;
A
#
# COMPACT_ATOMS: atom_id res chain seq x y z
N MET A 1 0.25 -6.41 54.71
CA MET A 1 0.32 -5.54 53.51
C MET A 1 0.74 -6.39 52.34
N SER A 2 -0.21 -6.71 51.47
CA SER A 2 -0.03 -7.63 50.32
C SER A 2 0.41 -6.84 49.10
N TRP A 3 1.64 -7.06 48.62
CA TRP A 3 2.15 -6.56 47.35
C TRP A 3 1.50 -7.36 46.21
N LYS A 4 0.48 -6.82 45.56
CA LYS A 4 -0.02 -7.35 44.32
C LYS A 4 1.04 -7.12 43.21
N ARG A 5 1.79 -8.16 42.85
CA ARG A 5 2.54 -8.19 41.58
C ARG A 5 1.56 -7.94 40.44
N ARG A 6 1.77 -6.84 39.70
CA ARG A 6 1.13 -6.67 38.37
C ARG A 6 1.57 -7.84 37.51
N ALA A 7 0.60 -8.51 36.90
CA ALA A 7 0.85 -9.54 35.93
C ALA A 7 1.70 -8.96 34.77
N GLU A 8 2.93 -9.42 34.70
CA GLU A 8 3.79 -9.23 33.53
C GLU A 8 3.09 -9.91 32.35
N GLY A 9 2.76 -9.11 31.32
CA GLY A 9 2.21 -9.62 30.07
C GLY A 9 3.12 -10.71 29.52
N ALA A 10 2.53 -11.83 29.14
CA ALA A 10 3.22 -12.97 28.58
C ALA A 10 4.07 -12.52 27.37
N TYR A 11 5.37 -12.42 27.58
CA TYR A 11 6.34 -12.10 26.55
C TYR A 11 6.47 -13.34 25.66
N HIS A 12 5.88 -13.29 24.47
CA HIS A 12 6.05 -14.32 23.46
C HIS A 12 7.48 -14.31 22.94
N HIS A 13 8.39 -15.04 23.62
CA HIS A 13 9.79 -15.23 23.22
C HIS A 13 9.95 -15.90 21.84
N GLY A 14 8.86 -16.26 21.15
CA GLY A 14 8.88 -16.96 19.87
C GLY A 14 8.90 -16.06 18.63
N ASN A 15 8.56 -14.77 18.73
CA ASN A 15 8.39 -13.95 17.52
C ASN A 15 8.83 -12.48 17.68
N LEU A 16 10.08 -12.27 18.13
CA LEU A 16 10.66 -10.93 18.25
C LEU A 16 10.65 -10.18 16.91
N ARG A 17 10.82 -10.89 15.80
CA ARG A 17 10.78 -10.28 14.46
C ARG A 17 9.43 -9.62 14.18
N GLU A 18 8.32 -10.31 14.42
CA GLU A 18 6.97 -9.75 14.26
C GLU A 18 6.69 -8.60 15.24
N ALA A 19 7.14 -8.73 16.50
CA ALA A 19 6.99 -7.67 17.48
C ALA A 19 7.72 -6.37 17.04
N LEU A 20 8.91 -6.50 16.44
CA LEU A 20 9.65 -5.36 15.90
C LEU A 20 8.95 -4.75 14.68
N ILE A 21 8.40 -5.57 13.78
CA ILE A 21 7.62 -5.09 12.63
C ILE A 21 6.38 -4.33 13.11
N GLN A 22 5.66 -4.89 14.08
CA GLN A 22 4.49 -4.23 14.66
C GLN A 22 4.88 -2.89 15.34
N ALA A 23 5.95 -2.88 16.13
CA ALA A 23 6.47 -1.67 16.76
C ALA A 23 6.84 -0.60 15.72
N ALA A 24 7.51 -1.00 14.63
CA ALA A 24 7.84 -0.10 13.54
C ALA A 24 6.58 0.47 12.87
N ARG A 25 5.54 -0.33 12.66
CA ARG A 25 4.26 0.14 12.09
C ARG A 25 3.62 1.22 12.96
N GLU A 26 3.54 1.02 14.26
CA GLU A 26 2.98 2.05 15.17
C GLU A 26 3.81 3.33 15.14
N LEU A 27 5.14 3.22 15.13
CA LEU A 27 6.03 4.38 15.02
C LEU A 27 5.89 5.10 13.68
N ILE A 28 5.74 4.38 12.57
CA ILE A 28 5.48 4.96 11.25
C ILE A 28 4.15 5.70 11.24
N LYS A 29 3.13 5.14 11.87
CA LYS A 29 1.82 5.78 12.00
C LYS A 29 1.88 7.10 12.76
N GLU A 30 2.69 7.17 13.81
CA GLU A 30 2.82 8.36 14.66
C GLU A 30 3.74 9.42 14.05
N LYS A 31 4.91 9.01 13.54
CA LYS A 31 6.04 9.89 13.23
C LYS A 31 6.43 9.88 11.74
N GLY A 32 5.77 9.05 10.92
CA GLY A 32 6.19 8.81 9.55
C GLY A 32 7.37 7.84 9.43
N PRO A 33 7.66 7.37 8.20
CA PRO A 33 8.69 6.35 7.99
C PRO A 33 10.12 6.83 8.28
N ALA A 34 10.38 8.14 8.23
CA ALA A 34 11.69 8.72 8.58
C ALA A 34 11.80 9.10 10.08
N GLY A 35 10.69 9.12 10.82
CA GLY A 35 10.60 9.72 12.15
C GLY A 35 10.96 8.82 13.34
N PHE A 36 11.46 7.60 13.12
CA PHE A 36 11.83 6.69 14.20
C PHE A 36 13.24 6.11 14.04
N THR A 37 13.84 5.73 15.14
CA THR A 37 15.14 5.05 15.19
C THR A 37 15.00 3.55 15.45
N PHE A 38 16.04 2.79 15.17
CA PHE A 38 16.06 1.35 15.48
C PHE A 38 15.95 1.08 16.99
N ALA A 39 16.51 1.98 17.82
CA ALA A 39 16.35 1.94 19.28
C ALA A 39 14.90 2.24 19.72
N ASP A 40 14.18 3.11 19.01
CA ASP A 40 12.77 3.36 19.29
C ASP A 40 11.92 2.10 19.04
N ALA A 41 12.19 1.38 17.94
CA ALA A 41 11.51 0.12 17.64
C ALA A 41 11.79 -0.95 18.71
N ALA A 42 13.05 -1.07 19.18
CA ALA A 42 13.41 -1.97 20.27
C ALA A 42 12.66 -1.63 21.57
N ARG A 43 12.64 -0.35 21.94
CA ARG A 43 11.94 0.14 23.14
C ARG A 43 10.44 -0.10 23.06
N SER A 44 9.83 0.19 21.93
CA SER A 44 8.41 -0.05 21.66
C SER A 44 8.05 -1.55 21.72
N ALA A 45 8.95 -2.42 21.24
CA ALA A 45 8.82 -3.87 21.34
C ALA A 45 9.15 -4.43 22.75
N GLY A 46 9.56 -3.58 23.70
CA GLY A 46 9.89 -3.99 25.08
C GLY A 46 11.18 -4.79 25.21
N VAL A 47 12.15 -4.61 24.32
CA VAL A 47 13.42 -5.34 24.33
C VAL A 47 14.62 -4.40 24.44
N SER A 48 15.80 -4.97 24.73
CA SER A 48 17.05 -4.22 24.77
C SER A 48 17.42 -3.67 23.38
N ALA A 49 18.16 -2.56 23.34
CA ALA A 49 18.59 -1.95 22.07
C ALA A 49 19.43 -2.88 21.18
N ALA A 50 20.07 -3.90 21.77
CA ALA A 50 20.87 -4.90 21.04
C ALA A 50 20.02 -6.05 20.45
N ALA A 51 18.82 -6.30 20.95
CA ALA A 51 18.00 -7.43 20.54
C ALA A 51 17.58 -7.41 19.06
N PRO A 52 17.21 -6.26 18.48
CA PRO A 52 16.82 -6.19 17.06
C PRO A 52 17.90 -6.65 16.09
N TYR A 53 19.19 -6.46 16.41
CA TYR A 53 20.31 -6.85 15.53
C TYR A 53 20.42 -8.36 15.27
N ARG A 54 19.68 -9.17 16.04
CA ARG A 54 19.56 -10.62 15.79
C ARG A 54 18.65 -10.96 14.61
N HIS A 55 17.75 -10.03 14.21
CA HIS A 55 16.74 -10.23 13.18
C HIS A 55 16.90 -9.30 11.98
N PHE A 56 17.42 -8.10 12.21
CA PHE A 56 17.57 -7.07 11.19
C PHE A 56 18.98 -6.46 11.30
N ARG A 57 19.65 -6.31 10.17
CA ARG A 57 20.97 -5.67 10.12
C ARG A 57 20.91 -4.22 10.61
N ASP A 58 19.88 -3.50 10.22
CA ASP A 58 19.69 -2.09 10.46
C ASP A 58 18.20 -1.71 10.38
N ARG A 59 17.91 -0.42 10.57
CA ARG A 59 16.57 0.15 10.47
C ARG A 59 15.96 -0.01 9.07
N GLU A 60 16.76 0.11 8.03
CA GLU A 60 16.29 -0.01 6.64
C GLU A 60 15.82 -1.43 6.35
N ALA A 61 16.52 -2.44 6.85
CA ALA A 61 16.08 -3.83 6.76
C ALA A 61 14.74 -4.08 7.46
N LEU A 62 14.52 -3.49 8.64
CA LEU A 62 13.23 -3.55 9.34
C LEU A 62 12.14 -2.84 8.53
N LEU A 63 12.42 -1.64 8.03
CA LEU A 63 11.48 -0.86 7.24
C LEU A 63 11.14 -1.56 5.91
N ALA A 64 12.11 -2.22 5.28
CA ALA A 64 11.90 -3.02 4.07
C ALA A 64 10.94 -4.20 4.32
N ASP A 65 11.00 -4.83 5.50
CA ASP A 65 10.06 -5.88 5.86
C ASP A 65 8.65 -5.34 6.08
N VAL A 66 8.50 -4.18 6.72
CA VAL A 66 7.20 -3.50 6.83
C VAL A 66 6.65 -3.19 5.43
N ALA A 67 7.47 -2.66 4.53
CA ALA A 67 7.06 -2.36 3.16
C ALA A 67 6.67 -3.64 2.38
N ARG A 68 7.45 -4.73 2.54
CA ARG A 68 7.16 -6.04 1.92
C ARG A 68 5.81 -6.59 2.38
N GLU A 69 5.51 -6.56 3.67
CA GLU A 69 4.18 -6.96 4.18
C GLU A 69 3.08 -6.04 3.66
N GLY A 70 3.35 -4.74 3.55
CA GLY A 70 2.46 -3.78 2.95
C GLY A 70 2.10 -4.16 1.51
N PHE A 71 3.09 -4.46 0.66
CA PHE A 71 2.85 -4.90 -0.71
C PHE A 71 2.07 -6.21 -0.81
N GLN A 72 2.31 -7.17 0.09
CA GLN A 72 1.54 -8.43 0.13
C GLN A 72 0.06 -8.20 0.47
N ARG A 73 -0.22 -7.33 1.44
CA ARG A 73 -1.61 -6.95 1.80
C ARG A 73 -2.27 -6.16 0.67
N PHE A 74 -1.52 -5.28 0.06
CA PHE A 74 -1.97 -4.48 -1.08
C PHE A 74 -2.32 -5.37 -2.26
N GLU A 75 -1.45 -6.30 -2.65
CA GLU A 75 -1.70 -7.33 -3.67
C GLU A 75 -3.02 -8.07 -3.40
N ALA A 76 -3.23 -8.53 -2.15
CA ALA A 76 -4.44 -9.25 -1.77
C ALA A 76 -5.72 -8.39 -1.92
N MET A 77 -5.68 -7.13 -1.51
CA MET A 77 -6.83 -6.21 -1.67
C MET A 77 -7.12 -5.90 -3.13
N LEU A 78 -6.10 -5.62 -3.94
CA LEU A 78 -6.27 -5.39 -5.38
C LEU A 78 -6.83 -6.63 -6.07
N SER A 79 -6.30 -7.82 -5.75
CA SER A 79 -6.74 -9.10 -6.32
C SER A 79 -8.21 -9.39 -5.97
N THR A 80 -8.63 -9.08 -4.74
CA THR A 80 -10.03 -9.21 -4.32
C THR A 80 -10.92 -8.26 -5.11
N GLY A 81 -10.53 -6.99 -5.27
CA GLY A 81 -11.27 -6.01 -6.07
C GLY A 81 -11.43 -6.47 -7.51
N TRP A 82 -10.34 -6.99 -8.11
CA TRP A 82 -10.36 -7.56 -9.45
C TRP A 82 -11.31 -8.76 -9.56
N ALA A 83 -11.26 -9.70 -8.63
CA ALA A 83 -12.06 -10.92 -8.67
C ALA A 83 -13.57 -10.64 -8.54
N VAL A 84 -13.96 -9.74 -7.63
CA VAL A 84 -15.37 -9.37 -7.37
C VAL A 84 -16.01 -8.70 -8.60
N GLY A 85 -15.26 -7.99 -9.42
CA GLY A 85 -15.77 -7.31 -10.60
C GLY A 85 -16.00 -8.20 -11.82
N LYS A 86 -15.49 -9.44 -11.81
CA LYS A 86 -15.67 -10.37 -12.94
C LYS A 86 -17.14 -10.81 -13.10
N PRO A 87 -17.61 -11.08 -14.32
CA PRO A 87 -16.82 -11.12 -15.56
C PRO A 87 -16.69 -9.77 -16.30
N ASP A 88 -17.21 -8.65 -15.79
CA ASP A 88 -17.11 -7.34 -16.45
C ASP A 88 -15.74 -6.67 -16.22
N PRO A 89 -14.86 -6.56 -17.23
CA PRO A 89 -13.53 -6.00 -17.05
C PRO A 89 -13.52 -4.53 -16.60
N LEU A 90 -14.52 -3.73 -17.00
CA LEU A 90 -14.63 -2.32 -16.58
C LEU A 90 -14.95 -2.23 -15.09
N THR A 91 -15.92 -2.99 -14.62
CA THR A 91 -16.26 -3.07 -13.19
C THR A 91 -15.09 -3.59 -12.39
N ALA A 92 -14.42 -4.66 -12.85
CA ALA A 92 -13.26 -5.23 -12.18
C ALA A 92 -12.10 -4.22 -12.08
N PHE A 93 -11.84 -3.49 -13.15
CA PHE A 93 -10.80 -2.45 -13.18
C PHE A 93 -11.11 -1.29 -12.23
N ASN A 94 -12.35 -0.79 -12.22
CA ASN A 94 -12.77 0.24 -11.28
C ASN A 94 -12.65 -0.22 -9.82
N ASN A 95 -12.96 -1.49 -9.53
CA ASN A 95 -12.81 -2.05 -8.20
C ASN A 95 -11.33 -2.13 -7.76
N VAL A 96 -10.40 -2.37 -8.68
CA VAL A 96 -8.95 -2.29 -8.39
C VAL A 96 -8.57 -0.87 -7.95
N GLY A 97 -9.05 0.16 -8.65
CA GLY A 97 -8.82 1.55 -8.27
C GLY A 97 -9.40 1.91 -6.90
N ARG A 98 -10.64 1.48 -6.62
CA ARG A 98 -11.27 1.66 -5.30
C ARG A 98 -10.52 0.92 -4.19
N ALA A 99 -10.04 -0.31 -4.46
CA ALA A 99 -9.23 -1.07 -3.53
C ALA A 99 -7.90 -0.37 -3.22
N TYR A 100 -7.31 0.30 -4.19
CA TYR A 100 -6.11 1.14 -3.98
C TYR A 100 -6.37 2.22 -2.93
N LEU A 101 -7.42 3.02 -3.11
CA LEU A 101 -7.76 4.10 -2.18
C LEU A 101 -8.15 3.56 -0.79
N ALA A 102 -8.89 2.45 -0.76
CA ALA A 102 -9.27 1.78 0.48
C ALA A 102 -8.06 1.31 1.28
N PHE A 103 -7.03 0.75 0.59
CA PHE A 103 -5.78 0.34 1.23
C PHE A 103 -5.04 1.54 1.82
N ALA A 104 -4.84 2.62 1.05
CA ALA A 104 -4.15 3.80 1.52
C ALA A 104 -4.79 4.39 2.80
N ARG A 105 -6.12 4.35 2.88
CA ARG A 105 -6.89 4.83 4.04
C ARG A 105 -6.85 3.86 5.23
N ALA A 106 -6.99 2.56 4.98
CA ALA A 106 -7.06 1.55 6.04
C ALA A 106 -5.70 1.21 6.64
N GLU A 107 -4.64 1.25 5.81
CA GLU A 107 -3.30 0.81 6.16
C GLU A 107 -2.24 1.91 5.95
N PRO A 108 -2.41 3.11 6.55
CA PRO A 108 -1.56 4.27 6.25
C PRO A 108 -0.09 4.06 6.62
N ALA A 109 0.22 3.24 7.64
CA ALA A 109 1.59 2.92 8.02
C ALA A 109 2.29 2.06 6.96
N TYR A 110 1.59 1.06 6.42
CA TYR A 110 2.12 0.27 5.31
C TYR A 110 2.27 1.12 4.05
N TYR A 111 1.25 1.94 3.72
CA TYR A 111 1.32 2.85 2.57
C TYR A 111 2.54 3.77 2.65
N ALA A 112 2.79 4.37 3.81
CA ALA A 112 3.94 5.22 4.03
C ALA A 112 5.28 4.45 3.93
N ALA A 113 5.35 3.22 4.47
CA ALA A 113 6.53 2.38 4.34
C ALA A 113 6.82 2.00 2.87
N MET A 114 5.78 1.71 2.08
CA MET A 114 5.90 1.32 0.68
C MET A 114 6.33 2.47 -0.24
N PHE A 115 5.75 3.67 -0.04
CA PHE A 115 5.81 4.74 -1.03
C PHE A 115 6.47 6.04 -0.55
N GLU A 116 6.60 6.25 0.77
CA GLU A 116 7.13 7.49 1.35
C GLU A 116 8.44 7.27 2.11
N SER A 117 8.92 6.04 2.20
CA SER A 117 10.12 5.69 2.97
C SER A 117 11.43 6.07 2.29
N GLY A 118 11.40 6.30 0.98
CA GLY A 118 12.60 6.51 0.18
C GLY A 118 13.44 5.25 -0.05
N LEU A 119 12.97 4.08 0.39
CA LEU A 119 13.66 2.80 0.14
C LEU A 119 13.59 2.46 -1.36
N PRO A 120 14.72 2.08 -1.98
CA PRO A 120 14.68 1.57 -3.33
C PRO A 120 13.95 0.23 -3.35
N PRO A 121 13.02 -0.01 -4.31
CA PRO A 121 12.26 -1.27 -4.39
C PRO A 121 13.14 -2.50 -4.57
N ASP A 122 14.35 -2.33 -5.10
CA ASP A 122 15.35 -3.37 -5.33
C ASP A 122 16.35 -3.54 -4.18
N LEU A 123 16.08 -2.94 -3.01
CA LEU A 123 16.90 -3.08 -1.80
C LEU A 123 17.12 -4.56 -1.44
N ASN A 124 16.12 -5.40 -1.63
CA ASN A 124 16.24 -6.85 -1.56
C ASN A 124 15.25 -7.54 -2.51
N ALA A 125 15.54 -8.80 -2.86
CA ALA A 125 14.74 -9.56 -3.82
C ALA A 125 13.30 -9.80 -3.37
N ASP A 126 13.05 -10.01 -2.07
CA ASP A 126 11.72 -10.28 -1.54
C ASP A 126 10.82 -9.05 -1.57
N LEU A 127 11.36 -7.87 -1.25
CA LEU A 127 10.64 -6.59 -1.35
C LEU A 127 10.27 -6.33 -2.81
N ARG A 128 11.23 -6.48 -3.73
CA ARG A 128 11.00 -6.31 -5.16
C ARG A 128 9.94 -7.26 -5.68
N ALA A 129 10.04 -8.56 -5.36
CA ALA A 129 9.06 -9.55 -5.78
C ALA A 129 7.64 -9.23 -5.26
N ALA A 130 7.50 -8.73 -4.03
CA ALA A 130 6.21 -8.32 -3.49
C ALA A 130 5.64 -7.08 -4.22
N ALA A 131 6.48 -6.09 -4.51
CA ALA A 131 6.09 -4.90 -5.28
C ALA A 131 5.68 -5.27 -6.72
N ASP A 132 6.45 -6.13 -7.39
CA ASP A 132 6.16 -6.59 -8.76
C ASP A 132 4.84 -7.37 -8.84
N ARG A 133 4.52 -8.22 -7.84
CA ARG A 133 3.24 -8.93 -7.80
C ARG A 133 2.06 -7.97 -7.60
N ALA A 134 2.17 -7.02 -6.69
CA ALA A 134 1.14 -6.03 -6.46
C ALA A 134 0.87 -5.20 -7.72
N PHE A 135 1.92 -4.73 -8.41
CA PHE A 135 1.79 -4.04 -9.69
C PHE A 135 1.24 -4.94 -10.80
N GLY A 136 1.55 -6.24 -10.76
CA GLY A 136 1.07 -7.26 -11.68
C GLY A 136 -0.46 -7.38 -11.73
N VAL A 137 -1.15 -7.15 -10.61
CA VAL A 137 -2.63 -7.13 -10.56
C VAL A 137 -3.18 -6.00 -11.44
N LEU A 138 -2.61 -4.80 -11.33
CA LEU A 138 -3.01 -3.65 -12.14
C LEU A 138 -2.70 -3.88 -13.63
N ARG A 139 -1.54 -4.48 -13.93
CA ARG A 139 -1.19 -4.85 -15.31
C ARG A 139 -2.20 -5.82 -15.91
N THR A 140 -2.56 -6.87 -15.20
CA THR A 140 -3.57 -7.85 -15.64
C THR A 140 -4.93 -7.18 -15.90
N ALA A 141 -5.32 -6.25 -15.04
CA ALA A 141 -6.55 -5.48 -15.20
C ALA A 141 -6.48 -4.58 -16.46
N ALA A 142 -5.36 -3.90 -16.66
CA ALA A 142 -5.15 -3.06 -17.86
C ALA A 142 -5.10 -3.89 -19.15
N ASP A 143 -4.40 -5.04 -19.15
CA ASP A 143 -4.36 -5.95 -20.30
C ASP A 143 -5.78 -6.40 -20.71
N SER A 144 -6.63 -6.71 -19.74
CA SER A 144 -8.01 -7.13 -19.96
C SER A 144 -8.85 -6.01 -20.59
N LEU A 145 -8.66 -4.75 -20.17
CA LEU A 145 -9.34 -3.60 -20.79
C LEU A 145 -8.82 -3.31 -22.19
N VAL A 146 -7.51 -3.29 -22.37
CA VAL A 146 -6.89 -3.06 -23.68
C VAL A 146 -7.38 -4.09 -24.71
N ALA A 147 -7.59 -5.35 -24.29
CA ALA A 147 -8.10 -6.41 -25.16
C ALA A 147 -9.52 -6.12 -25.68
N MET A 148 -10.33 -5.30 -25.00
CA MET A 148 -11.67 -4.90 -25.46
C MET A 148 -11.64 -3.87 -26.59
N LEU A 149 -10.53 -3.16 -26.78
CA LEU A 149 -10.39 -2.15 -27.83
C LEU A 149 -10.04 -2.80 -29.18
N PRO A 150 -10.45 -2.17 -30.30
CA PRO A 150 -9.97 -2.55 -31.64
C PRO A 150 -8.44 -2.53 -31.68
N ALA A 151 -7.81 -3.50 -32.32
CA ALA A 151 -6.36 -3.68 -32.35
C ALA A 151 -5.58 -2.40 -32.71
N ALA A 152 -6.09 -1.63 -33.69
CA ALA A 152 -5.48 -0.37 -34.13
C ALA A 152 -5.54 0.77 -33.11
N LYS A 153 -6.34 0.62 -32.02
CA LYS A 153 -6.52 1.65 -30.97
C LYS A 153 -5.97 1.22 -29.61
N ARG A 154 -5.34 0.06 -29.54
CA ARG A 154 -4.82 -0.47 -28.28
C ARG A 154 -3.58 0.30 -27.82
N PRO A 155 -3.61 1.00 -26.67
CA PRO A 155 -2.40 1.54 -26.08
C PRO A 155 -1.56 0.38 -25.50
N PRO A 156 -0.24 0.58 -25.29
CA PRO A 156 0.56 -0.36 -24.52
C PRO A 156 -0.02 -0.52 -23.09
N ALA A 157 -0.33 -1.76 -22.69
CA ALA A 157 -0.95 -2.02 -21.38
C ALA A 157 -0.10 -1.53 -20.19
N LEU A 158 1.23 -1.60 -20.31
CA LEU A 158 2.13 -1.04 -19.31
C LEU A 158 1.95 0.48 -19.16
N MET A 159 1.81 1.21 -20.27
CA MET A 159 1.57 2.66 -20.24
C MET A 159 0.23 2.97 -19.57
N MET A 160 -0.83 2.24 -19.91
CA MET A 160 -2.13 2.36 -19.26
C MET A 160 -2.03 2.10 -17.75
N SER A 161 -1.31 1.05 -17.34
CA SER A 161 -1.11 0.73 -15.93
C SER A 161 -0.41 1.86 -15.18
N LEU A 162 0.63 2.45 -15.79
CA LEU A 162 1.37 3.56 -15.18
C LEU A 162 0.51 4.84 -15.06
N HIS A 163 -0.32 5.14 -16.07
CA HIS A 163 -1.25 6.28 -16.01
C HIS A 163 -2.23 6.11 -14.86
N VAL A 164 -2.88 4.94 -14.78
CA VAL A 164 -3.88 4.67 -13.73
C VAL A 164 -3.25 4.63 -12.35
N TRP A 165 -2.07 4.01 -12.24
CA TRP A 165 -1.33 4.04 -10.97
C TRP A 165 -0.99 5.46 -10.55
N SER A 166 -0.48 6.30 -11.45
CA SER A 166 -0.15 7.71 -11.15
C SER A 166 -1.37 8.51 -10.69
N MET A 167 -2.54 8.30 -11.32
CA MET A 167 -3.80 8.94 -10.93
C MET A 167 -4.25 8.48 -9.54
N ALA A 168 -4.32 7.16 -9.31
CA ALA A 168 -4.75 6.61 -8.03
C ALA A 168 -3.78 6.98 -6.89
N HIS A 169 -2.47 6.94 -7.16
CA HIS A 169 -1.43 7.32 -6.20
C HIS A 169 -1.49 8.82 -5.87
N GLY A 170 -1.65 9.68 -6.88
CA GLY A 170 -1.81 11.13 -6.68
C GLY A 170 -3.06 11.46 -5.85
N ILE A 171 -4.19 10.80 -6.13
CA ILE A 171 -5.42 10.96 -5.35
C ILE A 171 -5.20 10.47 -3.91
N ALA A 172 -4.65 9.27 -3.72
CA ALA A 172 -4.37 8.74 -2.38
C ALA A 172 -3.45 9.68 -1.58
N SER A 173 -2.44 10.26 -2.22
CA SER A 173 -1.52 11.22 -1.60
C SER A 173 -2.23 12.54 -1.24
N LEU A 174 -3.10 13.07 -2.12
CA LEU A 174 -3.87 14.29 -1.87
C LEU A 174 -4.84 14.14 -0.68
N PHE A 175 -5.46 12.99 -0.52
CA PHE A 175 -6.41 12.72 0.56
C PHE A 175 -5.77 12.03 1.79
N GLY A 176 -4.47 11.71 1.70
CA GLY A 176 -3.67 11.18 2.79
C GLY A 176 -3.22 12.22 3.81
N ARG A 177 -2.10 11.97 4.50
CA ARG A 177 -1.62 12.76 5.65
C ARG A 177 -1.20 14.21 5.35
N GLY A 178 -1.00 14.60 4.08
CA GLY A 178 -0.28 15.85 3.82
C GLY A 178 -1.18 17.07 3.70
N ASP A 179 -2.00 17.12 2.68
CA ASP A 179 -2.66 18.35 2.23
C ASP A 179 -4.18 18.39 2.46
N ALA A 180 -4.85 17.24 2.45
CA ALA A 180 -6.30 17.18 2.60
C ALA A 180 -6.77 17.53 4.03
N GLY A 181 -5.92 17.34 5.04
CA GLY A 181 -6.17 17.87 6.40
C GLY A 181 -6.14 19.39 6.48
N ARG A 182 -5.60 20.06 5.45
CA ARG A 182 -5.48 21.52 5.35
C ARG A 182 -6.43 22.15 4.33
N ARG A 183 -6.97 21.37 3.39
CA ARG A 183 -7.88 21.83 2.34
C ARG A 183 -9.15 20.99 2.33
N THR A 184 -10.29 21.62 2.50
CA THR A 184 -11.58 20.97 2.25
C THR A 184 -11.75 20.85 0.73
N LEU A 185 -11.57 19.64 0.19
CA LEU A 185 -11.87 19.39 -1.21
C LEU A 185 -13.38 19.23 -1.39
N PRO A 186 -13.96 19.69 -2.51
CA PRO A 186 -15.41 19.67 -2.75
C PRO A 186 -15.96 18.28 -3.13
N MET A 187 -15.10 17.24 -3.08
CA MET A 187 -15.44 15.86 -3.44
C MET A 187 -14.60 14.87 -2.65
N THR A 188 -15.02 13.62 -2.61
CA THR A 188 -14.29 12.49 -2.01
C THR A 188 -13.18 11.97 -2.93
N ALA A 189 -12.25 11.19 -2.38
CA ALA A 189 -11.21 10.53 -3.16
C ALA A 189 -11.81 9.57 -4.20
N GLU A 190 -12.87 8.87 -3.81
CA GLU A 190 -13.61 7.94 -4.66
C GLU A 190 -14.29 8.67 -5.85
N GLU A 191 -14.97 9.79 -5.60
CA GLU A 191 -15.58 10.61 -6.65
C GLU A 191 -14.55 11.17 -7.61
N LEU A 192 -13.39 11.63 -7.09
CA LEU A 192 -12.30 12.11 -7.94
C LEU A 192 -11.72 10.99 -8.80
N LEU A 193 -11.51 9.79 -8.22
CA LEU A 193 -11.04 8.63 -8.98
C LEU A 193 -12.03 8.24 -10.09
N GLU A 194 -13.32 8.17 -9.77
CA GLU A 194 -14.37 7.83 -10.73
C GLU A 194 -14.41 8.83 -11.89
N SER A 195 -14.35 10.12 -11.57
CA SER A 195 -14.36 11.20 -12.57
C SER A 195 -13.15 11.12 -13.51
N VAL A 196 -11.95 11.00 -12.97
CA VAL A 196 -10.73 10.96 -13.80
C VAL A 196 -10.66 9.67 -14.62
N MET A 197 -11.11 8.55 -14.07
CA MET A 197 -11.16 7.27 -14.79
C MET A 197 -12.18 7.31 -15.92
N LEU A 198 -13.35 7.92 -15.70
CA LEU A 198 -14.36 8.11 -16.73
C LEU A 198 -13.78 8.89 -17.93
N ILE A 199 -13.18 10.05 -17.67
CA ILE A 199 -12.57 10.89 -18.71
C ILE A 199 -11.46 10.13 -19.46
N TYR A 200 -10.61 9.42 -18.71
CA TYR A 200 -9.50 8.65 -19.27
C TYR A 200 -9.98 7.52 -20.18
N LEU A 201 -10.95 6.73 -19.74
CA LEU A 201 -11.50 5.62 -20.50
C LEU A 201 -12.28 6.09 -21.74
N GLN A 202 -13.03 7.20 -21.62
CA GLN A 202 -13.67 7.83 -22.78
C GLN A 202 -12.66 8.29 -23.83
N GLY A 203 -11.55 8.91 -23.40
CA GLY A 203 -10.46 9.29 -24.29
C GLY A 203 -9.84 8.12 -25.05
N LEU A 204 -9.90 6.91 -24.48
CA LEU A 204 -9.48 5.67 -25.14
C LEU A 204 -10.57 5.04 -26.02
N GLY A 205 -11.80 5.57 -26.02
CA GLY A 205 -12.90 5.08 -26.84
C GLY A 205 -13.78 4.02 -26.16
N PHE A 206 -13.72 3.87 -24.83
CA PHE A 206 -14.67 3.04 -24.11
C PHE A 206 -16.04 3.73 -24.03
N PRO A 207 -17.16 3.01 -24.28
CA PRO A 207 -18.49 3.59 -24.18
C PRO A 207 -18.84 3.93 -22.73
N GLN A 208 -19.61 5.01 -22.54
CA GLN A 208 -20.28 5.24 -21.26
C GLN A 208 -21.32 4.14 -21.03
N LYS A 209 -21.33 3.54 -19.84
CA LYS A 209 -22.55 2.85 -19.38
C LYS A 209 -23.57 3.95 -19.06
N ALA A 210 -24.68 3.92 -19.82
CA ALA A 210 -25.84 4.74 -19.54
C ALA A 210 -26.41 4.41 -18.14
#